data_090c98770169ac434a9ef24faa6cb506
#
_entry.id   090c98770169ac434a9ef24faa6cb506
#
_cell.length_a   1.000
_cell.length_b   1.000
_cell.length_c   1.000
_cell.angle_alpha   90.00
_cell.angle_beta   90.00
_cell.angle_gamma   90.00
#
_symmetry.space_group_name_H-M   'P 1'
#
loop_
_entity.id
_entity.type
_entity.pdbx_description
1 polymer ?
#
loop_
_entity_poly.entity_id
_entity_poly.type
_entity_poly.pdbx_seq_one_letter_code
_entity_poly.pdbx_strand_id
1 'polypeptide(L)'
;MLHCSKSFGALLTASALWTASPVAAQDYPRKQIELVVPFVAGGTTDNIARLMAQRFSDSWGQTVIVNNRPGGGSTIGTNVVAKAPPDGHTLLVTTIGFAINAGLQKLPYDPIKDFAPVTELASLPLMLVVHSSVPATNLKEFIALAKSKPGGWDYASSGSGTSPHLATEMFKSMAGIDLVHVPYKGNAEAMNALLGGHVKVYFVLVPAGLQHVKAGTLRALAVTTEKRLPYLPDVPTIAEQGFPGYEISSWQGAFAPAGTPKDVVAKINGELVRLVNAPEVRERMAREGADPVGSTPDEFAERVKSEIAKWSKVSKDAGITAAN
;
A
#
# COMPACT_ATOMS: atom_id res chain seq x y z
N MET A 1 -77.24 53.43 25.68
CA MET A 1 -76.41 53.46 24.46
C MET A 1 -75.09 52.84 24.82
N LEU A 2 -74.87 51.60 24.40
CA LEU A 2 -73.67 50.82 24.71
C LEU A 2 -72.63 51.04 23.64
N HIS A 3 -71.42 51.41 24.04
CA HIS A 3 -70.24 51.38 23.14
C HIS A 3 -69.44 50.14 23.46
N CYS A 4 -69.30 49.24 22.42
CA CYS A 4 -68.51 48.04 22.46
C CYS A 4 -67.10 48.36 21.84
N SER A 5 -66.07 48.31 22.66
CA SER A 5 -64.64 48.46 22.22
C SER A 5 -64.09 47.12 21.90
N LYS A 6 -63.68 46.87 20.63
CA LYS A 6 -62.98 45.65 20.19
C LYS A 6 -61.47 45.87 20.28
N SER A 7 -60.86 45.19 21.22
CA SER A 7 -59.36 45.10 21.32
C SER A 7 -58.89 44.05 20.41
N PHE A 8 -58.04 44.42 19.43
CA PHE A 8 -57.33 43.52 18.50
C PHE A 8 -55.96 43.13 19.13
N GLY A 9 -55.84 41.89 19.54
CA GLY A 9 -54.56 41.34 20.03
C GLY A 9 -53.70 40.86 18.88
N ALA A 10 -52.54 41.45 18.66
CA ALA A 10 -51.56 41.01 17.71
C ALA A 10 -50.68 39.90 18.35
N LEU A 11 -50.79 38.67 17.87
CA LEU A 11 -49.88 37.59 18.20
C LEU A 11 -48.56 37.76 17.38
N LEU A 12 -47.49 38.12 18.06
CA LEU A 12 -46.11 38.07 17.52
C LEU A 12 -45.60 36.63 17.63
N THR A 13 -45.59 35.90 16.52
CA THR A 13 -44.88 34.61 16.39
C THR A 13 -43.38 34.86 16.20
N ALA A 14 -42.59 34.65 17.24
CA ALA A 14 -41.15 34.67 17.19
C ALA A 14 -40.65 33.37 16.53
N SER A 15 -40.25 33.43 15.26
CA SER A 15 -39.56 32.34 14.57
C SER A 15 -38.12 32.24 15.06
N ALA A 16 -37.81 31.26 15.91
CA ALA A 16 -36.46 30.93 16.33
C ALA A 16 -35.73 30.25 15.15
N LEU A 17 -34.91 31.00 14.43
CA LEU A 17 -33.92 30.44 13.48
C LEU A 17 -32.85 29.70 14.27
N TRP A 18 -32.93 28.37 14.29
CA TRP A 18 -31.84 27.54 14.74
C TRP A 18 -30.74 27.60 13.68
N THR A 19 -29.72 28.39 13.95
CA THR A 19 -28.46 28.33 13.19
C THR A 19 -27.74 27.06 13.59
N ALA A 20 -27.81 26.02 12.73
CA ALA A 20 -26.95 24.85 12.86
C ALA A 20 -25.52 25.30 12.58
N SER A 21 -24.71 25.50 13.62
CA SER A 21 -23.29 25.72 13.51
C SER A 21 -22.62 24.45 13.01
N PRO A 22 -21.71 24.51 12.03
CA PRO A 22 -20.91 23.35 11.63
C PRO A 22 -19.87 23.08 12.73
N VAL A 23 -20.16 22.13 13.62
CA VAL A 23 -19.29 21.72 14.75
C VAL A 23 -18.67 20.37 14.43
N ALA A 24 -17.79 20.24 13.48
CA ALA A 24 -17.17 18.93 13.26
C ALA A 24 -15.64 18.91 13.31
N ALA A 25 -14.92 19.91 12.80
CA ALA A 25 -13.47 19.82 12.62
C ALA A 25 -12.62 20.36 13.78
N GLN A 26 -13.15 21.23 14.63
CA GLN A 26 -12.34 21.87 15.68
C GLN A 26 -11.96 20.93 16.82
N ASP A 27 -12.71 19.85 17.07
CA ASP A 27 -12.52 18.95 18.21
C ASP A 27 -12.01 17.53 17.82
N TYR A 28 -11.60 17.30 16.57
CA TYR A 28 -11.01 16.02 16.18
C TYR A 28 -9.50 16.01 16.48
N PRO A 29 -8.90 14.92 17.03
CA PRO A 29 -9.55 13.71 17.54
C PRO A 29 -10.12 13.88 18.96
N ARG A 30 -11.30 13.29 19.25
CA ARG A 30 -11.97 13.34 20.59
C ARG A 30 -11.74 12.10 21.44
N LYS A 31 -11.26 11.02 20.83
CA LYS A 31 -11.05 9.71 21.45
C LYS A 31 -9.85 9.02 20.79
N GLN A 32 -9.50 7.87 21.31
CA GLN A 32 -8.46 6.99 20.75
C GLN A 32 -8.68 6.76 19.26
N ILE A 33 -7.58 6.78 18.49
CA ILE A 33 -7.54 6.41 17.07
C ILE A 33 -6.99 4.99 16.95
N GLU A 34 -7.61 4.19 16.09
CA GLU A 34 -7.18 2.83 15.77
C GLU A 34 -6.66 2.75 14.34
N LEU A 35 -5.40 2.33 14.18
CA LEU A 35 -4.81 1.98 12.90
C LEU A 35 -4.94 0.48 12.68
N VAL A 36 -5.89 0.05 11.87
CA VAL A 36 -6.06 -1.34 11.50
C VAL A 36 -5.02 -1.72 10.45
N VAL A 37 -4.22 -2.73 10.76
CA VAL A 37 -3.21 -3.30 9.87
C VAL A 37 -3.62 -4.73 9.52
N PRO A 38 -3.96 -5.03 8.23
CA PRO A 38 -4.49 -6.35 7.85
C PRO A 38 -3.39 -7.41 7.66
N PHE A 39 -2.32 -7.31 8.45
CA PHE A 39 -1.15 -8.20 8.42
C PHE A 39 -0.73 -8.56 9.84
N VAL A 40 0.08 -9.64 9.96
CA VAL A 40 0.68 -10.03 11.24
C VAL A 40 1.64 -8.94 11.74
N ALA A 41 1.77 -8.85 13.07
CA ALA A 41 2.70 -7.92 13.71
C ALA A 41 4.16 -8.20 13.32
N GLY A 42 4.99 -7.15 13.31
CA GLY A 42 6.43 -7.20 13.03
C GLY A 42 6.80 -7.13 11.55
N GLY A 43 5.82 -7.08 10.63
CA GLY A 43 6.09 -6.82 9.21
C GLY A 43 6.30 -5.32 8.91
N THR A 44 6.77 -5.01 7.69
CA THR A 44 7.07 -3.62 7.28
C THR A 44 5.86 -2.68 7.45
N THR A 45 4.65 -3.14 7.10
CA THR A 45 3.43 -2.33 7.25
C THR A 45 3.11 -2.05 8.72
N ASP A 46 3.28 -3.05 9.58
CA ASP A 46 3.10 -2.91 11.03
C ASP A 46 4.11 -1.93 11.63
N ASN A 47 5.38 -2.04 11.23
CA ASN A 47 6.44 -1.13 11.69
C ASN A 47 6.16 0.33 11.30
N ILE A 48 5.74 0.57 10.05
CA ILE A 48 5.36 1.92 9.59
C ILE A 48 4.11 2.41 10.35
N ALA A 49 3.08 1.57 10.50
CA ALA A 49 1.90 1.95 11.26
C ALA A 49 2.22 2.29 12.72
N ARG A 50 3.09 1.53 13.40
CA ARG A 50 3.53 1.82 14.77
C ARG A 50 4.34 3.10 14.87
N LEU A 51 5.23 3.35 13.90
CA LEU A 51 5.96 4.60 13.81
C LEU A 51 4.99 5.80 13.69
N MET A 52 3.99 5.69 12.80
CA MET A 52 2.96 6.72 12.65
C MET A 52 2.13 6.85 13.93
N ALA A 53 1.67 5.74 14.52
CA ALA A 53 0.85 5.76 15.74
C ALA A 53 1.54 6.46 16.89
N GLN A 54 2.83 6.17 17.12
CA GLN A 54 3.61 6.83 18.15
C GLN A 54 3.67 8.35 17.92
N ARG A 55 4.03 8.77 16.69
CA ARG A 55 4.16 10.19 16.35
C ARG A 55 2.84 10.95 16.37
N PHE A 56 1.76 10.29 15.96
CA PHE A 56 0.40 10.84 16.11
C PHE A 56 0.05 11.08 17.57
N SER A 57 0.31 10.08 18.43
CA SER A 57 0.03 10.21 19.86
C SER A 57 0.81 11.38 20.48
N ASP A 58 2.08 11.52 20.11
CA ASP A 58 2.96 12.60 20.60
C ASP A 58 2.46 13.99 20.17
N SER A 59 1.98 14.12 18.92
CA SER A 59 1.60 15.42 18.37
C SER A 59 0.16 15.84 18.72
N TRP A 60 -0.77 14.90 18.83
CA TRP A 60 -2.19 15.21 19.08
C TRP A 60 -2.63 15.01 20.54
N GLY A 61 -1.77 14.44 21.39
CA GLY A 61 -2.10 14.16 22.79
C GLY A 61 -3.22 13.14 22.97
N GLN A 62 -3.56 12.40 21.91
CA GLN A 62 -4.55 11.33 21.91
C GLN A 62 -3.87 9.98 21.68
N THR A 63 -4.34 8.95 22.35
CA THR A 63 -3.81 7.60 22.16
C THR A 63 -4.10 7.10 20.75
N VAL A 64 -3.06 6.66 20.04
CA VAL A 64 -3.18 5.97 18.75
C VAL A 64 -2.62 4.57 18.88
N ILE A 65 -3.42 3.56 18.55
CA ILE A 65 -3.03 2.15 18.66
C ILE A 65 -2.98 1.48 17.29
N VAL A 66 -2.15 0.45 17.16
CA VAL A 66 -2.13 -0.43 16.00
C VAL A 66 -2.86 -1.72 16.35
N ASN A 67 -3.86 -2.09 15.54
CA ASN A 67 -4.63 -3.31 15.65
C ASN A 67 -4.37 -4.21 14.44
N ASN A 68 -3.63 -5.29 14.64
CA ASN A 68 -3.33 -6.26 13.60
C ASN A 68 -4.52 -7.20 13.38
N ARG A 69 -5.08 -7.22 12.15
CA ARG A 69 -6.22 -8.05 11.73
C ARG A 69 -5.88 -8.85 10.46
N PRO A 70 -4.97 -9.84 10.56
CA PRO A 70 -4.55 -10.62 9.40
C PRO A 70 -5.64 -11.56 8.89
N GLY A 71 -5.47 -12.05 7.67
CA GLY A 71 -6.27 -13.11 7.06
C GLY A 71 -6.93 -12.70 5.74
N GLY A 72 -7.27 -13.72 4.93
CA GLY A 72 -7.91 -13.56 3.62
C GLY A 72 -7.11 -12.70 2.63
N GLY A 73 -5.78 -12.76 2.65
CA GLY A 73 -4.97 -11.87 1.80
C GLY A 73 -5.17 -10.39 2.11
N SER A 74 -5.31 -10.02 3.38
CA SER A 74 -5.64 -8.68 3.90
C SER A 74 -7.14 -8.30 3.89
N THR A 75 -8.02 -9.10 3.30
CA THR A 75 -9.44 -8.75 3.15
C THR A 75 -10.20 -8.67 4.47
N ILE A 76 -9.83 -9.47 5.48
CA ILE A 76 -10.52 -9.48 6.78
C ILE A 76 -10.36 -8.14 7.49
N GLY A 77 -9.13 -7.68 7.70
CA GLY A 77 -8.86 -6.39 8.37
C GLY A 77 -9.38 -5.20 7.57
N THR A 78 -9.25 -5.24 6.24
CA THR A 78 -9.76 -4.21 5.34
C THR A 78 -11.29 -4.07 5.46
N ASN A 79 -12.02 -5.21 5.49
CA ASN A 79 -13.48 -5.20 5.65
C ASN A 79 -13.94 -4.66 7.02
N VAL A 80 -13.14 -4.79 8.07
CA VAL A 80 -13.42 -4.17 9.37
C VAL A 80 -13.49 -2.65 9.24
N VAL A 81 -12.52 -2.06 8.51
CA VAL A 81 -12.50 -0.60 8.30
C VAL A 81 -13.61 -0.14 7.35
N ALA A 82 -13.91 -0.89 6.29
CA ALA A 82 -15.03 -0.57 5.39
C ALA A 82 -16.37 -0.42 6.12
N LYS A 83 -16.53 -1.13 7.25
CA LYS A 83 -17.76 -1.12 8.07
C LYS A 83 -17.66 -0.26 9.34
N ALA A 84 -16.53 0.39 9.57
CA ALA A 84 -16.34 1.22 10.75
C ALA A 84 -17.09 2.55 10.62
N PRO A 85 -17.43 3.21 11.75
CA PRO A 85 -18.02 4.55 11.72
C PRO A 85 -17.11 5.53 10.95
N PRO A 86 -17.68 6.37 10.07
CA PRO A 86 -16.92 7.33 9.27
C PRO A 86 -16.59 8.61 10.06
N ASP A 87 -16.00 8.47 11.24
CA ASP A 87 -15.67 9.57 12.15
C ASP A 87 -14.16 9.87 12.25
N GLY A 88 -13.35 9.17 11.45
CA GLY A 88 -11.90 9.33 11.41
C GLY A 88 -11.12 8.61 12.51
N HIS A 89 -11.78 7.94 13.47
CA HIS A 89 -11.07 7.26 14.57
C HIS A 89 -10.71 5.80 14.28
N THR A 90 -11.10 5.26 13.14
CA THR A 90 -10.64 3.96 12.63
C THR A 90 -10.07 4.17 11.25
N LEU A 91 -8.79 3.88 11.06
CA LEU A 91 -8.07 4.04 9.81
C LEU A 91 -7.48 2.70 9.38
N LEU A 92 -7.41 2.46 8.09
CA LEU A 92 -6.70 1.32 7.50
C LEU A 92 -5.29 1.75 7.10
N VAL A 93 -4.28 0.98 7.47
CA VAL A 93 -2.93 1.08 6.90
C VAL A 93 -2.64 -0.22 6.18
N THR A 94 -2.55 -0.16 4.85
CA THR A 94 -2.42 -1.34 4.00
C THR A 94 -1.43 -1.12 2.85
N THR A 95 -1.28 -2.12 1.99
CA THR A 95 -0.33 -2.13 0.88
C THR A 95 -1.04 -2.18 -0.47
N ILE A 96 -0.26 -2.15 -1.56
CA ILE A 96 -0.72 -2.38 -2.92
C ILE A 96 -1.61 -3.63 -3.07
N GLY A 97 -1.51 -4.60 -2.16
CA GLY A 97 -2.42 -5.76 -2.09
C GLY A 97 -3.90 -5.37 -2.03
N PHE A 98 -4.21 -4.18 -1.51
CA PHE A 98 -5.56 -3.60 -1.55
C PHE A 98 -6.08 -3.45 -3.00
N ALA A 99 -5.27 -2.89 -3.89
CA ALA A 99 -5.62 -2.71 -5.30
C ALA A 99 -5.55 -4.02 -6.10
N ILE A 100 -4.56 -4.85 -5.80
CA ILE A 100 -4.36 -6.16 -6.43
C ILE A 100 -5.57 -7.08 -6.20
N ASN A 101 -6.02 -7.20 -4.95
CA ASN A 101 -7.14 -8.06 -4.59
C ASN A 101 -8.44 -7.68 -5.30
N ALA A 102 -8.61 -6.40 -5.65
CA ALA A 102 -9.76 -5.94 -6.43
C ALA A 102 -9.85 -6.57 -7.84
N GLY A 103 -8.69 -6.91 -8.42
CA GLY A 103 -8.60 -7.58 -9.72
C GLY A 103 -8.59 -9.12 -9.64
N LEU A 104 -8.24 -9.68 -8.48
CA LEU A 104 -8.03 -11.12 -8.32
C LEU A 104 -9.24 -11.89 -7.79
N GLN A 105 -10.07 -11.27 -6.95
CA GLN A 105 -11.13 -11.97 -6.23
C GLN A 105 -12.34 -11.08 -5.96
N LYS A 106 -13.47 -11.75 -5.68
CA LYS A 106 -14.66 -11.06 -5.20
C LYS A 106 -14.44 -10.60 -3.75
N LEU A 107 -14.45 -9.30 -3.53
CA LEU A 107 -14.26 -8.69 -2.21
C LEU A 107 -15.60 -8.51 -1.47
N PRO A 108 -15.58 -8.55 -0.11
CA PRO A 108 -16.75 -8.22 0.71
C PRO A 108 -16.99 -6.70 0.87
N TYR A 109 -16.24 -5.87 0.14
CA TYR A 109 -16.30 -4.41 0.11
C TYR A 109 -15.97 -3.90 -1.30
N ASP A 110 -16.36 -2.66 -1.60
CA ASP A 110 -15.97 -1.95 -2.82
C ASP A 110 -14.73 -1.10 -2.52
N PRO A 111 -13.56 -1.38 -3.15
CA PRO A 111 -12.31 -0.68 -2.83
C PRO A 111 -12.32 0.80 -3.20
N ILE A 112 -13.25 1.24 -4.04
CA ILE A 112 -13.38 2.66 -4.43
C ILE A 112 -14.46 3.38 -3.63
N LYS A 113 -15.60 2.70 -3.36
CA LYS A 113 -16.77 3.37 -2.76
C LYS A 113 -16.79 3.31 -1.24
N ASP A 114 -16.17 2.28 -0.63
CA ASP A 114 -16.24 2.06 0.82
C ASP A 114 -15.08 2.69 1.58
N PHE A 115 -14.17 3.38 0.88
CA PHE A 115 -12.99 4.02 1.48
C PHE A 115 -12.80 5.46 0.99
N ALA A 116 -12.26 6.28 1.88
CA ALA A 116 -11.70 7.60 1.58
C ALA A 116 -10.17 7.49 1.66
N PRO A 117 -9.43 7.55 0.54
CA PRO A 117 -7.96 7.61 0.57
C PRO A 117 -7.48 8.82 1.36
N VAL A 118 -6.48 8.62 2.22
CA VAL A 118 -5.90 9.68 3.04
C VAL A 118 -4.55 10.11 2.48
N THR A 119 -3.60 9.19 2.39
CA THR A 119 -2.27 9.45 1.82
C THR A 119 -1.53 8.17 1.50
N GLU A 120 -0.64 8.22 0.50
CA GLU A 120 0.43 7.26 0.37
C GLU A 120 1.52 7.60 1.38
N LEU A 121 1.80 6.68 2.31
CA LEU A 121 2.80 6.86 3.35
C LEU A 121 4.21 6.60 2.83
N ALA A 122 4.37 5.53 2.07
CA ALA A 122 5.66 5.07 1.59
C ALA A 122 5.55 4.29 0.29
N SER A 123 6.61 4.35 -0.50
CA SER A 123 6.87 3.49 -1.65
C SER A 123 8.02 2.52 -1.31
N LEU A 124 7.85 1.26 -1.67
CA LEU A 124 8.85 0.21 -1.49
C LEU A 124 9.16 -0.42 -2.84
N PRO A 125 10.25 0.00 -3.48
CA PRO A 125 10.67 -0.57 -4.75
C PRO A 125 11.07 -2.03 -4.58
N LEU A 126 10.92 -2.81 -5.66
CA LEU A 126 11.45 -4.16 -5.76
C LEU A 126 12.71 -4.19 -6.63
N MET A 127 13.47 -5.26 -6.51
CA MET A 127 14.54 -5.59 -7.43
C MET A 127 14.45 -7.06 -7.84
N LEU A 128 14.72 -7.33 -9.10
CA LEU A 128 14.92 -8.69 -9.59
C LEU A 128 16.29 -9.14 -9.16
N VAL A 129 16.34 -10.15 -8.31
CA VAL A 129 17.56 -10.81 -7.88
C VAL A 129 17.58 -12.27 -8.31
N VAL A 130 18.78 -12.77 -8.55
CA VAL A 130 19.03 -14.19 -8.78
C VAL A 130 20.05 -14.71 -7.79
N HIS A 131 19.95 -16.01 -7.47
CA HIS A 131 20.98 -16.71 -6.69
C HIS A 131 22.32 -16.67 -7.45
N SER A 132 23.43 -16.56 -6.74
CA SER A 132 24.80 -16.45 -7.33
C SER A 132 25.15 -17.58 -8.28
N SER A 133 24.54 -18.76 -8.14
CA SER A 133 24.74 -19.89 -9.05
C SER A 133 24.08 -19.75 -10.43
N VAL A 134 23.23 -18.74 -10.64
CA VAL A 134 22.63 -18.48 -11.96
C VAL A 134 23.69 -17.86 -12.88
N PRO A 135 24.00 -18.47 -14.03
CA PRO A 135 25.05 -17.98 -14.93
C PRO A 135 24.56 -16.84 -15.82
N ALA A 136 23.99 -15.79 -15.18
CA ALA A 136 23.56 -14.54 -15.81
C ALA A 136 24.06 -13.37 -14.96
N THR A 137 24.69 -12.40 -15.58
CA THR A 137 25.24 -11.21 -14.93
C THR A 137 24.38 -9.97 -15.13
N ASN A 138 23.43 -10.03 -16.07
CA ASN A 138 22.51 -8.96 -16.44
C ASN A 138 21.15 -9.54 -16.89
N LEU A 139 20.16 -8.65 -17.04
CA LEU A 139 18.80 -9.03 -17.40
C LEU A 139 18.72 -9.71 -18.77
N LYS A 140 19.48 -9.24 -19.75
CA LYS A 140 19.49 -9.80 -21.12
C LYS A 140 19.96 -11.27 -21.12
N GLU A 141 21.03 -11.56 -20.39
CA GLU A 141 21.55 -12.93 -20.24
C GLU A 141 20.53 -13.82 -19.53
N PHE A 142 19.89 -13.31 -18.45
CA PHE A 142 18.86 -14.05 -17.75
C PHE A 142 17.66 -14.39 -18.65
N ILE A 143 17.19 -13.43 -19.46
CA ILE A 143 16.09 -13.66 -20.40
C ILE A 143 16.51 -14.73 -21.44
N ALA A 144 17.72 -14.68 -21.94
CA ALA A 144 18.23 -15.68 -22.90
C ALA A 144 18.24 -17.08 -22.26
N LEU A 145 18.71 -17.20 -21.01
CA LEU A 145 18.69 -18.45 -20.25
C LEU A 145 17.27 -18.97 -20.05
N ALA A 146 16.33 -18.10 -19.64
CA ALA A 146 14.94 -18.47 -19.41
C ALA A 146 14.27 -18.96 -20.71
N LYS A 147 14.54 -18.29 -21.84
CA LYS A 147 14.04 -18.70 -23.16
C LYS A 147 14.64 -20.03 -23.66
N SER A 148 15.88 -20.32 -23.30
CA SER A 148 16.55 -21.59 -23.70
C SER A 148 16.00 -22.81 -22.96
N LYS A 149 15.32 -22.60 -21.80
CA LYS A 149 14.76 -23.65 -20.97
C LYS A 149 13.44 -23.20 -20.37
N PRO A 150 12.34 -23.16 -21.16
CA PRO A 150 11.03 -22.77 -20.67
C PRO A 150 10.58 -23.67 -19.49
N GLY A 151 10.06 -23.08 -18.41
CA GLY A 151 9.69 -23.80 -17.19
C GLY A 151 10.86 -24.40 -16.41
N GLY A 152 12.11 -24.15 -16.83
CA GLY A 152 13.30 -24.70 -16.18
C GLY A 152 13.87 -23.86 -15.04
N TRP A 153 13.21 -22.75 -14.70
CA TRP A 153 13.64 -21.83 -13.65
C TRP A 153 12.50 -21.52 -12.71
N ASP A 154 12.74 -21.71 -11.41
CA ASP A 154 11.77 -21.42 -10.37
C ASP A 154 11.95 -19.99 -9.87
N TYR A 155 10.83 -19.31 -9.58
CA TYR A 155 10.85 -18.03 -8.89
C TYR A 155 10.05 -18.07 -7.58
N ALA A 156 10.55 -17.38 -6.56
CA ALA A 156 9.87 -17.22 -5.29
C ALA A 156 8.87 -16.07 -5.32
N SER A 157 7.85 -16.15 -4.47
CA SER A 157 7.04 -15.03 -4.04
C SER A 157 6.75 -15.11 -2.54
N SER A 158 6.33 -14.01 -1.94
CA SER A 158 5.83 -13.98 -0.56
C SER A 158 4.37 -14.44 -0.44
N GLY A 159 3.86 -15.14 -1.45
CA GLY A 159 2.51 -15.67 -1.56
C GLY A 159 1.83 -15.21 -2.86
N SER A 160 0.82 -15.95 -3.28
CA SER A 160 0.02 -15.61 -4.46
C SER A 160 -0.69 -14.25 -4.27
N GLY A 161 -0.72 -13.43 -5.33
CA GLY A 161 -1.32 -12.09 -5.30
C GLY A 161 -0.48 -11.02 -4.60
N THR A 162 0.74 -11.34 -4.15
CA THR A 162 1.65 -10.33 -3.57
C THR A 162 2.42 -9.56 -4.66
N SER A 163 2.98 -8.40 -4.31
CA SER A 163 3.76 -7.59 -5.25
C SER A 163 4.93 -8.37 -5.90
N PRO A 164 5.68 -9.23 -5.21
CA PRO A 164 6.68 -10.09 -5.84
C PRO A 164 6.11 -11.04 -6.90
N HIS A 165 4.96 -11.67 -6.61
CA HIS A 165 4.31 -12.55 -7.58
C HIS A 165 3.93 -11.78 -8.84
N LEU A 166 3.19 -10.67 -8.70
CA LEU A 166 2.70 -9.91 -9.84
C LEU A 166 3.82 -9.19 -10.61
N ALA A 167 4.88 -8.74 -9.93
CA ALA A 167 6.07 -8.23 -10.59
C ALA A 167 6.67 -9.28 -11.52
N THR A 168 6.79 -10.53 -11.05
CA THR A 168 7.30 -11.62 -11.86
C THR A 168 6.37 -11.95 -13.03
N GLU A 169 5.07 -12.06 -12.80
CA GLU A 169 4.12 -12.39 -13.88
C GLU A 169 4.05 -11.28 -14.94
N MET A 170 4.07 -10.01 -14.53
CA MET A 170 4.18 -8.89 -15.46
C MET A 170 5.48 -8.98 -16.28
N PHE A 171 6.60 -9.29 -15.64
CA PHE A 171 7.88 -9.44 -16.31
C PHE A 171 7.88 -10.64 -17.29
N LYS A 172 7.35 -11.81 -16.87
CA LYS A 172 7.20 -12.99 -17.73
C LYS A 172 6.41 -12.66 -18.99
N SER A 173 5.29 -11.97 -18.84
CA SER A 173 4.43 -11.55 -19.96
C SER A 173 5.16 -10.62 -20.92
N MET A 174 5.84 -9.59 -20.40
CA MET A 174 6.52 -8.61 -21.25
C MET A 174 7.79 -9.17 -21.90
N ALA A 175 8.53 -10.05 -21.21
CA ALA A 175 9.77 -10.65 -21.72
C ALA A 175 9.54 -11.89 -22.59
N GLY A 176 8.32 -12.45 -22.59
CA GLY A 176 7.99 -13.69 -23.28
C GLY A 176 8.82 -14.87 -22.77
N ILE A 177 8.90 -15.04 -21.44
CA ILE A 177 9.61 -16.12 -20.75
C ILE A 177 8.66 -16.91 -19.86
N ASP A 178 9.03 -18.16 -19.59
CA ASP A 178 8.30 -19.02 -18.68
C ASP A 178 9.14 -19.37 -17.45
N LEU A 179 8.58 -19.09 -16.26
CA LEU A 179 9.16 -19.38 -14.94
C LEU A 179 8.10 -20.06 -14.07
N VAL A 180 8.51 -21.02 -13.26
CA VAL A 180 7.61 -21.77 -12.37
C VAL A 180 7.46 -21.05 -11.03
N HIS A 181 6.23 -20.77 -10.64
CA HIS A 181 5.92 -20.09 -9.37
C HIS A 181 6.03 -21.02 -8.17
N VAL A 182 6.81 -20.61 -7.16
CA VAL A 182 6.90 -21.25 -5.85
C VAL A 182 6.48 -20.26 -4.77
N PRO A 183 5.21 -20.31 -4.31
CA PRO A 183 4.71 -19.41 -3.27
C PRO A 183 5.20 -19.81 -1.88
N TYR A 184 5.63 -18.82 -1.08
CA TYR A 184 6.01 -18.97 0.33
C TYR A 184 5.05 -18.18 1.24
N LYS A 185 5.10 -18.45 2.56
CA LYS A 185 4.22 -17.79 3.54
C LYS A 185 4.68 -16.39 3.97
N GLY A 186 5.58 -15.77 3.19
CA GLY A 186 6.10 -14.43 3.46
C GLY A 186 7.51 -14.21 2.92
N ASN A 187 7.99 -12.96 3.00
CA ASN A 187 9.28 -12.56 2.45
C ASN A 187 10.47 -13.30 3.11
N ALA A 188 10.44 -13.57 4.41
CA ALA A 188 11.53 -14.21 5.12
C ALA A 188 11.75 -15.66 4.63
N GLU A 189 10.67 -16.42 4.47
CA GLU A 189 10.74 -17.80 3.99
C GLU A 189 11.20 -17.86 2.52
N ALA A 190 10.65 -16.99 1.67
CA ALA A 190 11.06 -16.85 0.28
C ALA A 190 12.55 -16.47 0.14
N MET A 191 13.03 -15.55 0.98
CA MET A 191 14.45 -15.14 0.99
C MET A 191 15.36 -16.29 1.42
N ASN A 192 15.00 -17.04 2.47
CA ASN A 192 15.77 -18.20 2.92
C ASN A 192 15.86 -19.28 1.82
N ALA A 193 14.77 -19.53 1.11
CA ALA A 193 14.75 -20.46 -0.02
C ALA A 193 15.65 -20.00 -1.17
N LEU A 194 15.66 -18.69 -1.47
CA LEU A 194 16.54 -18.12 -2.48
C LEU A 194 18.03 -18.22 -2.07
N LEU A 195 18.34 -17.86 -0.83
CA LEU A 195 19.72 -17.93 -0.31
C LEU A 195 20.24 -19.37 -0.23
N GLY A 196 19.36 -20.32 0.09
CA GLY A 196 19.67 -21.75 0.07
C GLY A 196 19.72 -22.34 -1.33
N GLY A 197 19.41 -21.55 -2.37
CA GLY A 197 19.40 -22.00 -3.76
C GLY A 197 18.28 -23.02 -4.07
N HIS A 198 17.23 -23.12 -3.23
CA HIS A 198 16.05 -23.93 -3.50
C HIS A 198 15.17 -23.34 -4.60
N VAL A 199 15.16 -22.02 -4.72
CA VAL A 199 14.64 -21.25 -5.86
C VAL A 199 15.75 -20.35 -6.38
N LYS A 200 15.67 -19.93 -7.65
CA LYS A 200 16.77 -19.22 -8.31
C LYS A 200 16.49 -17.75 -8.59
N VAL A 201 15.23 -17.34 -8.56
CA VAL A 201 14.77 -16.01 -8.99
C VAL A 201 13.81 -15.44 -7.97
N TYR A 202 13.92 -14.15 -7.67
CA TYR A 202 12.97 -13.48 -6.80
C TYR A 202 12.90 -11.98 -7.10
N PHE A 203 11.70 -11.45 -7.22
CA PHE A 203 11.45 -10.00 -7.12
C PHE A 203 11.29 -9.63 -5.65
N VAL A 204 12.37 -9.23 -5.02
CA VAL A 204 12.40 -8.93 -3.60
C VAL A 204 12.22 -7.42 -3.35
N LEU A 205 11.57 -7.05 -2.25
CA LEU A 205 11.62 -5.67 -1.76
C LEU A 205 13.08 -5.29 -1.53
N VAL A 206 13.52 -4.15 -2.06
CA VAL A 206 14.93 -3.71 -2.02
C VAL A 206 15.53 -3.80 -0.62
N PRO A 207 14.84 -3.37 0.47
CA PRO A 207 15.38 -3.47 1.82
C PRO A 207 15.81 -4.88 2.22
N ALA A 208 14.94 -5.84 1.91
CA ALA A 208 15.18 -7.23 2.32
C ALA A 208 16.33 -7.88 1.55
N GLY A 209 16.58 -7.44 0.31
CA GLY A 209 17.62 -8.04 -0.55
C GLY A 209 18.94 -7.29 -0.59
N LEU A 210 18.96 -5.99 -0.23
CA LEU A 210 20.11 -5.09 -0.43
C LEU A 210 21.40 -5.58 0.21
N GLN A 211 21.34 -6.07 1.45
CA GLN A 211 22.52 -6.56 2.16
C GLN A 211 23.11 -7.81 1.50
N HIS A 212 22.25 -8.68 0.99
CA HIS A 212 22.66 -9.91 0.27
C HIS A 212 23.30 -9.61 -1.09
N VAL A 213 22.81 -8.57 -1.77
CA VAL A 213 23.43 -8.07 -3.01
C VAL A 213 24.81 -7.47 -2.71
N LYS A 214 24.92 -6.63 -1.66
CA LYS A 214 26.21 -6.06 -1.23
C LYS A 214 27.22 -7.13 -0.80
N ALA A 215 26.74 -8.20 -0.18
CA ALA A 215 27.59 -9.34 0.22
C ALA A 215 27.92 -10.29 -0.93
N GLY A 216 27.34 -10.10 -2.14
CA GLY A 216 27.59 -10.96 -3.30
C GLY A 216 26.90 -12.33 -3.24
N THR A 217 26.07 -12.61 -2.24
CA THR A 217 25.31 -13.87 -2.14
C THR A 217 24.13 -13.90 -3.11
N LEU A 218 23.59 -12.74 -3.47
CA LEU A 218 22.60 -12.54 -4.52
C LEU A 218 23.14 -11.56 -5.56
N ARG A 219 22.65 -11.68 -6.78
CA ARG A 219 22.93 -10.74 -7.86
C ARG A 219 21.67 -9.99 -8.24
N ALA A 220 21.69 -8.66 -8.15
CA ALA A 220 20.65 -7.79 -8.67
C ALA A 220 20.81 -7.61 -10.17
N LEU A 221 19.76 -7.89 -10.94
CA LEU A 221 19.74 -7.74 -12.40
C LEU A 221 19.04 -6.46 -12.84
N ALA A 222 18.05 -6.00 -12.08
CA ALA A 222 17.31 -4.79 -12.36
C ALA A 222 16.49 -4.32 -11.13
N VAL A 223 16.16 -3.04 -11.09
CA VAL A 223 15.12 -2.48 -10.20
C VAL A 223 13.83 -2.26 -10.96
N THR A 224 12.71 -2.26 -10.24
CA THR A 224 11.36 -2.18 -10.82
C THR A 224 10.82 -0.77 -10.94
N THR A 225 11.57 0.21 -10.49
CA THR A 225 11.22 1.63 -10.54
C THR A 225 11.44 2.22 -11.94
N GLU A 226 10.76 3.32 -12.23
CA GLU A 226 10.94 4.06 -13.49
C GLU A 226 12.37 4.63 -13.63
N LYS A 227 12.96 5.05 -12.50
CA LYS A 227 14.34 5.57 -12.42
C LYS A 227 15.18 4.69 -11.51
N ARG A 228 16.51 4.68 -11.73
CA ARG A 228 17.45 3.99 -10.85
C ARG A 228 17.38 4.53 -9.43
N LEU A 229 17.60 3.65 -8.48
CA LEU A 229 17.61 4.02 -7.07
C LEU A 229 18.94 4.72 -6.71
N PRO A 230 18.93 5.86 -6.02
CA PRO A 230 20.16 6.60 -5.68
C PRO A 230 21.18 5.78 -4.89
N TYR A 231 20.71 4.83 -4.09
CA TYR A 231 21.55 3.93 -3.28
C TYR A 231 21.91 2.60 -3.98
N LEU A 232 21.49 2.42 -5.25
CA LEU A 232 21.81 1.34 -6.16
C LEU A 232 22.03 1.87 -7.59
N PRO A 233 22.94 2.84 -7.80
CA PRO A 233 23.08 3.54 -9.08
C PRO A 233 23.55 2.61 -10.23
N ASP A 234 24.25 1.53 -9.89
CA ASP A 234 24.79 0.58 -10.87
C ASP A 234 23.75 -0.46 -11.33
N VAL A 235 22.61 -0.57 -10.63
CA VAL A 235 21.55 -1.51 -11.01
C VAL A 235 20.55 -0.79 -11.92
N PRO A 236 20.46 -1.16 -13.21
CA PRO A 236 19.57 -0.51 -14.16
C PRO A 236 18.10 -0.84 -13.84
N THR A 237 17.17 -0.04 -14.38
CA THR A 237 15.74 -0.37 -14.29
C THR A 237 15.38 -1.42 -15.36
N ILE A 238 14.27 -2.13 -15.16
CA ILE A 238 13.72 -3.04 -16.18
C ILE A 238 13.31 -2.23 -17.42
N ALA A 239 12.75 -1.04 -17.22
CA ALA A 239 12.35 -0.15 -18.31
C ALA A 239 13.53 0.27 -19.21
N GLU A 240 14.69 0.64 -18.61
CA GLU A 240 15.93 0.96 -19.32
C GLU A 240 16.47 -0.22 -20.16
N GLN A 241 16.16 -1.45 -19.76
CA GLN A 241 16.65 -2.66 -20.41
C GLN A 241 15.71 -3.21 -21.50
N GLY A 242 14.83 -2.38 -22.05
CA GLY A 242 13.99 -2.69 -23.21
C GLY A 242 12.55 -3.04 -22.90
N PHE A 243 12.08 -2.78 -21.68
CA PHE A 243 10.69 -2.99 -21.25
C PHE A 243 10.01 -1.69 -20.83
N PRO A 244 9.81 -0.73 -21.76
CA PRO A 244 9.20 0.55 -21.42
C PRO A 244 7.81 0.35 -20.81
N GLY A 245 7.50 1.12 -19.77
CA GLY A 245 6.26 0.98 -19.01
C GLY A 245 6.26 -0.13 -17.96
N TYR A 246 7.34 -0.90 -17.82
CA TYR A 246 7.49 -1.76 -16.65
C TYR A 246 7.80 -0.89 -15.43
N GLU A 247 6.87 -0.81 -14.54
CA GLU A 247 7.01 -0.11 -13.25
C GLU A 247 6.10 -0.78 -12.22
N ILE A 248 6.69 -1.15 -11.10
CA ILE A 248 5.97 -1.62 -9.92
C ILE A 248 6.73 -1.23 -8.65
N SER A 249 6.00 -0.62 -7.72
CA SER A 249 6.44 -0.38 -6.36
C SER A 249 5.35 -0.83 -5.41
N SER A 250 5.73 -1.51 -4.35
CA SER A 250 4.79 -1.81 -3.29
C SER A 250 4.58 -0.54 -2.48
N TRP A 251 3.45 0.12 -2.65
CA TRP A 251 3.12 1.26 -1.80
C TRP A 251 2.47 0.83 -0.49
N GLN A 252 2.55 1.70 0.50
CA GLN A 252 1.80 1.62 1.74
C GLN A 252 1.00 2.90 1.92
N GLY A 253 -0.27 2.76 2.24
CA GLY A 253 -1.15 3.90 2.32
C GLY A 253 -2.17 3.80 3.45
N ALA A 254 -2.67 4.97 3.82
CA ALA A 254 -3.71 5.13 4.83
C ALA A 254 -5.04 5.47 4.17
N PHE A 255 -6.11 4.85 4.67
CA PHE A 255 -7.49 5.08 4.25
C PHE A 255 -8.37 5.28 5.48
N ALA A 256 -9.42 6.07 5.32
CA ALA A 256 -10.53 6.16 6.24
C ALA A 256 -11.77 5.44 5.65
N PRO A 257 -12.81 5.11 6.44
CA PRO A 257 -14.09 4.68 5.90
C PRO A 257 -14.71 5.74 4.98
N ALA A 258 -15.43 5.32 3.95
CA ALA A 258 -16.19 6.24 3.11
C ALA A 258 -17.19 7.07 3.96
N GLY A 259 -17.40 8.32 3.57
CA GLY A 259 -18.28 9.23 4.33
C GLY A 259 -17.60 9.93 5.50
N THR A 260 -16.31 9.64 5.80
CA THR A 260 -15.53 10.45 6.74
C THR A 260 -15.50 11.90 6.27
N PRO A 261 -15.82 12.89 7.15
CA PRO A 261 -15.86 14.30 6.77
C PRO A 261 -14.54 14.75 6.12
N LYS A 262 -14.65 15.54 5.04
CA LYS A 262 -13.48 15.97 4.27
C LYS A 262 -12.46 16.76 5.09
N ASP A 263 -12.91 17.56 6.03
CA ASP A 263 -12.08 18.32 6.97
C ASP A 263 -11.31 17.42 7.94
N VAL A 264 -11.92 16.31 8.38
CA VAL A 264 -11.26 15.28 9.18
C VAL A 264 -10.20 14.54 8.34
N VAL A 265 -10.54 14.14 7.10
CA VAL A 265 -9.57 13.51 6.18
C VAL A 265 -8.39 14.45 5.91
N ALA A 266 -8.66 15.73 5.65
CA ALA A 266 -7.62 16.73 5.41
C ALA A 266 -6.72 16.94 6.65
N LYS A 267 -7.29 16.94 7.84
CA LYS A 267 -6.53 17.04 9.11
C LYS A 267 -5.63 15.83 9.33
N ILE A 268 -6.13 14.61 9.10
CA ILE A 268 -5.34 13.36 9.18
C ILE A 268 -4.24 13.37 8.12
N ASN A 269 -4.56 13.71 6.86
CA ASN A 269 -3.59 13.82 5.78
C ASN A 269 -2.46 14.80 6.12
N GLY A 270 -2.81 16.04 6.53
CA GLY A 270 -1.82 17.05 6.88
C GLY A 270 -0.84 16.58 7.95
N GLU A 271 -1.35 15.87 8.97
CA GLU A 271 -0.50 15.32 10.03
C GLU A 271 0.38 14.16 9.52
N LEU A 272 -0.19 13.18 8.79
CA LEU A 272 0.59 12.07 8.24
C LEU A 272 1.68 12.56 7.28
N VAL A 273 1.36 13.52 6.40
CA VAL A 273 2.33 14.12 5.48
C VAL A 273 3.45 14.84 6.25
N ARG A 274 3.10 15.59 7.29
CA ARG A 274 4.08 16.23 8.17
C ARG A 274 5.01 15.20 8.83
N LEU A 275 4.43 14.10 9.32
CA LEU A 275 5.18 13.04 10.01
C LEU A 275 6.12 12.28 9.07
N VAL A 276 5.64 11.84 7.89
CA VAL A 276 6.50 11.11 6.94
C VAL A 276 7.63 11.98 6.38
N ASN A 277 7.46 13.30 6.40
CA ASN A 277 8.49 14.25 5.96
C ASN A 277 9.42 14.71 7.09
N ALA A 278 9.16 14.35 8.36
CA ALA A 278 10.07 14.66 9.45
C ALA A 278 11.43 13.94 9.25
N PRO A 279 12.58 14.65 9.43
CA PRO A 279 13.90 14.10 9.12
C PRO A 279 14.18 12.74 9.77
N GLU A 280 13.84 12.58 11.05
CA GLU A 280 14.05 11.35 11.80
C GLU A 280 13.14 10.20 11.33
N VAL A 281 11.93 10.51 10.81
CA VAL A 281 11.02 9.52 10.24
C VAL A 281 11.53 9.09 8.87
N ARG A 282 11.92 10.04 8.01
CA ARG A 282 12.54 9.78 6.71
C ARG A 282 13.77 8.89 6.84
N GLU A 283 14.64 9.22 7.77
CA GLU A 283 15.86 8.45 8.02
C GLU A 283 15.55 7.01 8.50
N ARG A 284 14.56 6.86 9.39
CA ARG A 284 14.13 5.55 9.85
C ARG A 284 13.49 4.74 8.73
N MET A 285 12.59 5.33 7.94
CA MET A 285 11.99 4.68 6.78
C MET A 285 13.03 4.26 5.75
N ALA A 286 14.00 5.14 5.45
CA ALA A 286 15.09 4.83 4.52
C ALA A 286 15.98 3.67 5.01
N ARG A 287 16.26 3.57 6.32
CA ARG A 287 16.95 2.39 6.88
C ARG A 287 16.16 1.09 6.71
N GLU A 288 14.84 1.19 6.74
CA GLU A 288 13.92 0.08 6.45
C GLU A 288 13.66 -0.06 4.94
N GLY A 289 14.32 0.79 4.10
CA GLY A 289 14.27 0.83 2.63
C GLY A 289 12.91 1.17 2.06
N ALA A 290 12.17 1.96 2.81
CA ALA A 290 10.94 2.57 2.36
C ALA A 290 11.20 4.04 2.00
N ASP A 291 10.81 4.44 0.81
CA ASP A 291 10.86 5.84 0.38
C ASP A 291 9.61 6.56 0.88
N PRO A 292 9.73 7.55 1.80
CA PRO A 292 8.59 8.30 2.31
C PRO A 292 7.99 9.16 1.18
N VAL A 293 6.66 9.16 1.06
CA VAL A 293 5.94 9.85 -0.02
C VAL A 293 5.15 11.05 0.53
N GLY A 294 4.04 10.83 1.23
CA GLY A 294 3.21 11.92 1.76
C GLY A 294 2.38 12.62 0.67
N SER A 295 1.54 11.89 -0.04
CA SER A 295 0.66 12.44 -1.09
C SER A 295 -0.57 13.13 -0.52
N THR A 296 -1.22 13.94 -1.36
CA THR A 296 -2.58 14.42 -1.10
C THR A 296 -3.61 13.27 -1.21
N PRO A 297 -4.82 13.40 -0.64
CA PRO A 297 -5.88 12.41 -0.79
C PRO A 297 -6.27 12.17 -2.26
N ASP A 298 -6.33 13.21 -3.08
CA ASP A 298 -6.71 13.10 -4.49
C ASP A 298 -5.64 12.39 -5.32
N GLU A 299 -4.36 12.71 -5.14
CA GLU A 299 -3.25 12.00 -5.78
C GLU A 299 -3.26 10.52 -5.42
N PHE A 300 -3.49 10.20 -4.14
CA PHE A 300 -3.55 8.82 -3.71
C PHE A 300 -4.80 8.10 -4.24
N ALA A 301 -5.95 8.77 -4.32
CA ALA A 301 -7.16 8.23 -4.93
C ALA A 301 -6.94 7.85 -6.41
N GLU A 302 -6.32 8.72 -7.20
CA GLU A 302 -6.02 8.45 -8.61
C GLU A 302 -5.00 7.31 -8.75
N ARG A 303 -3.98 7.27 -7.89
CA ARG A 303 -3.04 6.13 -7.86
C ARG A 303 -3.76 4.82 -7.58
N VAL A 304 -4.61 4.75 -6.56
CA VAL A 304 -5.37 3.53 -6.23
C VAL A 304 -6.23 3.07 -7.40
N LYS A 305 -6.95 4.00 -8.08
CA LYS A 305 -7.76 3.67 -9.26
C LYS A 305 -6.91 3.11 -10.41
N SER A 306 -5.78 3.77 -10.70
CA SER A 306 -4.87 3.32 -11.77
C SER A 306 -4.27 1.95 -11.47
N GLU A 307 -3.90 1.69 -10.20
CA GLU A 307 -3.39 0.39 -9.76
C GLU A 307 -4.46 -0.71 -9.87
N ILE A 308 -5.70 -0.45 -9.46
CA ILE A 308 -6.80 -1.41 -9.63
C ILE A 308 -6.99 -1.77 -11.11
N ALA A 309 -7.01 -0.79 -12.00
CA ALA A 309 -7.14 -1.01 -13.44
C ALA A 309 -5.96 -1.81 -14.01
N LYS A 310 -4.72 -1.43 -13.64
CA LYS A 310 -3.48 -2.10 -14.04
C LYS A 310 -3.47 -3.56 -13.61
N TRP A 311 -3.72 -3.83 -12.34
CA TRP A 311 -3.65 -5.18 -11.79
C TRP A 311 -4.81 -6.06 -12.24
N SER A 312 -6.01 -5.51 -12.46
CA SER A 312 -7.11 -6.23 -13.09
C SER A 312 -6.76 -6.71 -14.50
N LYS A 313 -6.05 -5.86 -15.27
CA LYS A 313 -5.57 -6.25 -16.62
C LYS A 313 -4.47 -7.31 -16.54
N VAL A 314 -3.43 -7.09 -15.72
CA VAL A 314 -2.30 -8.02 -15.55
C VAL A 314 -2.78 -9.40 -15.09
N SER A 315 -3.68 -9.44 -14.10
CA SER A 315 -4.23 -10.70 -13.58
C SER A 315 -5.02 -11.45 -14.65
N LYS A 316 -5.84 -10.74 -15.44
CA LYS A 316 -6.60 -11.34 -16.52
C LYS A 316 -5.70 -11.89 -17.63
N ASP A 317 -4.71 -11.10 -18.06
CA ASP A 317 -3.81 -11.46 -19.15
C ASP A 317 -2.90 -12.65 -18.76
N ALA A 318 -2.50 -12.74 -17.51
CA ALA A 318 -1.66 -13.83 -16.98
C ALA A 318 -2.46 -15.02 -16.42
N GLY A 319 -3.79 -14.97 -16.43
CA GLY A 319 -4.64 -16.06 -15.89
C GLY A 319 -4.51 -16.26 -14.39
N ILE A 320 -4.09 -15.21 -13.64
CA ILE A 320 -3.88 -15.27 -12.19
C ILE A 320 -5.22 -15.15 -11.48
N THR A 321 -5.47 -16.06 -10.54
CA THR A 321 -6.61 -16.03 -9.62
C THR A 321 -6.13 -16.06 -8.17
N ALA A 322 -6.98 -15.71 -7.22
CA ALA A 322 -6.64 -15.78 -5.79
C ALA A 322 -6.35 -17.20 -5.28
N ALA A 323 -6.68 -18.21 -6.07
CA ALA A 323 -6.51 -19.64 -5.75
C ALA A 323 -5.20 -20.25 -6.28
N ASN A 324 -4.44 -19.50 -7.11
CA ASN A 324 -3.20 -20.00 -7.74
C ASN A 324 -1.96 -19.50 -7.03
#